data_b337bae06017323277c883548cd6d06f
#
_entry.id   b337bae06017323277c883548cd6d06f
#
_cell.length_a   1.000
_cell.length_b   1.000
_cell.length_c   1.000
_cell.angle_alpha   90.00
_cell.angle_beta   90.00
_cell.angle_gamma   90.00
#
_symmetry.space_group_name_H-M   'P 1'
#
loop_
_entity.id
_entity.type
_entity.pdbx_description
1 polymer ?
#
loop_
_entity_poly.entity_id
_entity_poly.type
_entity_poly.pdbx_seq_one_letter_code
_entity_poly.pdbx_strand_id
1 'polypeptide(L)'
;MIEENKNIEKEYGQEENEKSFIDFQLIYRTVILNWYWFILSVIICVGLAAIYLRYTTPTYQTVAKLLIKDQDDNKKSGIKYSSNLGTMSNSEGIDNEIEILGSRSVAQDAVRDLKLYVNYITKGRLKTITLYRDQPLSVDVDSKHLENLNRPIELSIKRDSNTFILTGTYYVPTNERDAEGPFTLNTKFYSLPHSIATRAGIITISSNQGKILRKGEELEVVLQSPRDACGQYVNNIQISKSTQGTSIAYLKMIDEIPNRSIDYLKQLVVAYNRQANEDKNTIALSTERFISSRLGKISQELGASEGKLQKYKQRNGVVEQQMNAASSFTNQTTSEQKLTDMETQI
;
A
#
# COMPACT_ATOMS: atom_id res chain seq x y z
N MET A 1 57.53 -48.16 58.98
CA MET A 1 56.12 -48.22 58.46
C MET A 1 55.39 -46.88 58.54
N ILE A 2 56.07 -45.77 58.84
CA ILE A 2 55.48 -44.42 58.88
C ILE A 2 56.13 -43.46 57.82
N GLU A 3 57.29 -43.81 57.30
CA GLU A 3 58.01 -43.00 56.29
C GLU A 3 57.68 -43.37 54.87
N GLU A 4 57.12 -44.56 54.64
CA GLU A 4 56.77 -45.03 53.25
C GLU A 4 55.42 -44.49 52.71
N ASN A 5 54.53 -44.06 53.65
CA ASN A 5 53.24 -43.47 53.30
C ASN A 5 53.31 -41.97 52.93
N LYS A 6 54.45 -41.31 53.21
CA LYS A 6 54.58 -39.86 52.93
C LYS A 6 55.08 -39.54 51.51
N ASN A 7 55.67 -40.57 50.86
CA ASN A 7 56.14 -40.42 49.46
C ASN A 7 55.04 -40.77 48.48
N ILE A 8 54.02 -41.54 48.82
CA ILE A 8 52.91 -41.88 47.92
C ILE A 8 51.88 -40.73 47.80
N GLU A 9 51.71 -39.94 48.89
CA GLU A 9 50.83 -38.76 48.85
C GLU A 9 51.40 -37.53 48.07
N LYS A 10 52.72 -37.55 47.81
CA LYS A 10 53.34 -36.47 46.95
C LYS A 10 53.32 -36.73 45.49
N GLU A 11 53.04 -37.95 45.05
CA GLU A 11 53.01 -38.31 43.63
C GLU A 11 51.64 -38.24 42.99
N TYR A 12 50.54 -38.21 43.81
CA TYR A 12 49.16 -38.06 43.35
C TYR A 12 48.61 -36.61 43.40
N GLY A 13 49.44 -35.66 43.85
CA GLY A 13 49.00 -34.26 44.05
C GLY A 13 49.42 -33.27 42.96
N GLN A 14 49.97 -33.73 41.83
CA GLN A 14 50.50 -32.82 40.81
C GLN A 14 49.84 -32.95 39.40
N GLU A 15 48.74 -33.71 39.25
CA GLU A 15 48.09 -33.85 37.95
C GLU A 15 46.73 -33.12 37.80
N GLU A 16 46.36 -32.19 38.66
CA GLU A 16 45.10 -31.45 38.51
C GLU A 16 45.28 -29.95 38.55
N ASN A 17 46.09 -29.38 37.65
CA ASN A 17 46.00 -27.96 37.33
C ASN A 17 46.66 -27.59 35.99
N GLU A 18 46.55 -28.41 34.94
CA GLU A 18 46.68 -27.93 33.57
C GLU A 18 45.35 -27.31 33.12
N LYS A 19 45.01 -26.15 33.68
CA LYS A 19 44.18 -25.19 32.96
C LYS A 19 44.94 -24.89 31.69
N SER A 20 44.42 -25.35 30.58
CA SER A 20 44.90 -25.08 29.25
C SER A 20 45.00 -23.57 29.01
N PHE A 21 46.09 -22.98 29.47
CA PHE A 21 46.52 -21.70 28.92
C PHE A 21 46.84 -21.97 27.48
N ILE A 22 46.01 -21.38 26.59
CA ILE A 22 46.30 -21.34 25.17
C ILE A 22 47.70 -20.77 25.03
N ASP A 23 48.66 -21.63 24.71
CA ASP A 23 50.06 -21.26 24.62
C ASP A 23 50.26 -20.41 23.38
N PHE A 24 50.12 -19.09 23.50
CA PHE A 24 50.28 -18.14 22.43
C PHE A 24 51.61 -18.27 21.68
N GLN A 25 52.66 -18.72 22.37
CA GLN A 25 53.96 -18.97 21.70
C GLN A 25 53.89 -20.17 20.77
N LEU A 26 53.19 -21.21 21.17
CA LEU A 26 53.06 -22.42 20.32
C LEU A 26 52.17 -22.13 19.11
N ILE A 27 51.08 -21.37 19.31
CA ILE A 27 50.23 -20.89 18.17
C ILE A 27 51.03 -20.03 17.23
N TYR A 28 51.77 -19.04 17.74
CA TYR A 28 52.58 -18.14 16.92
C TYR A 28 53.65 -18.89 16.11
N ARG A 29 54.34 -19.83 16.73
CA ARG A 29 55.33 -20.68 16.03
C ARG A 29 54.69 -21.59 14.98
N THR A 30 53.52 -22.16 15.27
CA THR A 30 52.81 -23.01 14.32
C THR A 30 52.29 -22.20 13.11
N VAL A 31 51.80 -20.97 13.34
CA VAL A 31 51.35 -20.05 12.29
C VAL A 31 52.51 -19.65 11.40
N ILE A 32 53.70 -19.30 11.96
CA ILE A 32 54.85 -18.92 11.18
C ILE A 32 55.43 -20.11 10.38
N LEU A 33 55.43 -21.30 10.93
CA LEU A 33 55.95 -22.47 10.23
C LEU A 33 55.04 -22.92 9.09
N ASN A 34 53.71 -22.69 9.22
CA ASN A 34 52.72 -23.15 8.22
C ASN A 34 52.03 -21.97 7.51
N TRP A 35 52.71 -20.82 7.38
CA TRP A 35 52.11 -19.59 6.80
C TRP A 35 51.53 -19.79 5.37
N TYR A 36 52.11 -20.70 4.58
CA TYR A 36 51.64 -21.02 3.23
C TYR A 36 50.22 -21.64 3.26
N TRP A 37 49.83 -22.38 4.30
CA TRP A 37 48.46 -22.89 4.44
C TRP A 37 47.44 -21.78 4.68
N PHE A 38 47.84 -20.76 5.43
CA PHE A 38 47.01 -19.59 5.63
C PHE A 38 46.82 -18.79 4.35
N ILE A 39 47.87 -18.59 3.58
CA ILE A 39 47.79 -17.93 2.27
C ILE A 39 46.90 -18.73 1.31
N LEU A 40 47.07 -20.06 1.25
CA LEU A 40 46.24 -20.93 0.43
C LEU A 40 44.76 -20.83 0.83
N SER A 41 44.48 -20.86 2.14
CA SER A 41 43.13 -20.71 2.67
C SER A 41 42.51 -19.34 2.29
N VAL A 42 43.27 -18.25 2.42
CA VAL A 42 42.84 -16.91 2.03
C VAL A 42 42.55 -16.84 0.54
N ILE A 43 43.40 -17.40 -0.30
CA ILE A 43 43.19 -17.44 -1.77
C ILE A 43 41.88 -18.20 -2.10
N ILE A 44 41.65 -19.35 -1.46
CA ILE A 44 40.42 -20.13 -1.64
C ILE A 44 39.21 -19.33 -1.21
N CYS A 45 39.23 -18.71 -0.01
CA CYS A 45 38.14 -17.90 0.50
C CYS A 45 37.85 -16.69 -0.40
N VAL A 46 38.88 -15.98 -0.86
CA VAL A 46 38.74 -14.84 -1.78
C VAL A 46 38.20 -15.30 -3.12
N GLY A 47 38.67 -16.45 -3.63
CA GLY A 47 38.14 -17.05 -4.85
C GLY A 47 36.66 -17.41 -4.76
N LEU A 48 36.25 -18.07 -3.67
CA LEU A 48 34.84 -18.39 -3.41
C LEU A 48 33.98 -17.12 -3.24
N ALA A 49 34.50 -16.12 -2.51
CA ALA A 49 33.83 -14.83 -2.36
C ALA A 49 33.65 -14.10 -3.68
N ALA A 50 34.70 -14.10 -4.54
CA ALA A 50 34.64 -13.50 -5.88
C ALA A 50 33.59 -14.20 -6.78
N ILE A 51 33.53 -15.54 -6.73
CA ILE A 51 32.50 -16.32 -7.41
C ILE A 51 31.12 -15.96 -6.88
N TYR A 52 30.94 -15.97 -5.58
CA TYR A 52 29.66 -15.61 -4.95
C TYR A 52 29.19 -14.20 -5.36
N LEU A 53 30.05 -13.19 -5.25
CA LEU A 53 29.74 -11.82 -5.65
C LEU A 53 29.43 -11.68 -7.16
N ARG A 54 30.03 -12.53 -7.99
CA ARG A 54 29.77 -12.52 -9.45
C ARG A 54 28.35 -12.97 -9.78
N TYR A 55 27.82 -13.93 -9.03
CA TYR A 55 26.48 -14.50 -9.27
C TYR A 55 25.36 -13.79 -8.50
N THR A 56 25.68 -13.15 -7.37
CA THR A 56 24.68 -12.45 -6.56
C THR A 56 24.25 -11.14 -7.22
N THR A 57 22.94 -10.87 -7.25
CA THR A 57 22.38 -9.60 -7.70
C THR A 57 22.52 -8.55 -6.59
N PRO A 58 23.08 -7.36 -6.88
CA PRO A 58 23.08 -6.28 -5.89
C PRO A 58 21.64 -5.82 -5.63
N THR A 59 21.31 -5.65 -4.37
CA THR A 59 20.04 -5.07 -3.93
C THR A 59 20.28 -3.66 -3.40
N TYR A 60 19.34 -2.75 -3.65
CA TYR A 60 19.42 -1.35 -3.27
C TYR A 60 18.26 -1.01 -2.35
N GLN A 61 18.55 -0.26 -1.30
CA GLN A 61 17.52 0.28 -0.42
C GLN A 61 17.18 1.70 -0.83
N THR A 62 15.92 1.92 -1.15
CA THR A 62 15.35 3.25 -1.42
C THR A 62 14.55 3.70 -0.21
N VAL A 63 14.73 4.96 0.19
CA VAL A 63 14.02 5.56 1.33
C VAL A 63 13.29 6.81 0.87
N ALA A 64 11.98 6.87 1.13
CA ALA A 64 11.18 8.07 0.96
C ALA A 64 10.64 8.53 2.32
N LYS A 65 10.48 9.85 2.48
CA LYS A 65 9.85 10.46 3.65
C LYS A 65 8.52 11.05 3.22
N LEU A 66 7.46 10.68 3.90
CA LEU A 66 6.12 11.18 3.66
C LEU A 66 5.63 11.95 4.88
N LEU A 67 5.22 13.19 4.67
CA LEU A 67 4.50 13.96 5.68
C LEU A 67 3.00 13.61 5.56
N ILE A 68 2.45 12.98 6.57
CA ILE A 68 1.02 12.69 6.69
C ILE A 68 0.39 13.85 7.44
N LYS A 69 -0.43 14.65 6.74
CA LYS A 69 -1.10 15.79 7.35
C LYS A 69 -2.34 15.30 8.10
N ASP A 70 -2.32 15.44 9.43
CA ASP A 70 -3.46 15.11 10.29
C ASP A 70 -4.63 16.03 9.97
N GLN A 71 -5.79 15.47 9.66
CA GLN A 71 -6.98 16.25 9.28
C GLN A 71 -7.77 16.79 10.48
N ASP A 72 -7.41 16.41 11.69
CA ASP A 72 -8.10 16.85 12.90
C ASP A 72 -7.84 18.32 13.28
N ASP A 73 -6.89 18.99 12.65
CA ASP A 73 -6.65 20.43 12.88
C ASP A 73 -7.81 21.33 12.43
N ASN A 74 -8.68 20.86 11.52
CA ASN A 74 -9.87 21.60 11.10
C ASN A 74 -11.10 21.42 12.02
N LYS A 75 -11.08 20.43 12.91
CA LYS A 75 -12.18 20.22 13.88
C LYS A 75 -12.09 21.10 15.13
N LYS A 76 -11.02 21.88 15.28
CA LYS A 76 -10.89 22.83 16.40
C LYS A 76 -11.74 24.11 16.27
N SER A 77 -12.44 24.28 15.15
CA SER A 77 -13.27 25.46 14.88
C SER A 77 -14.75 25.13 14.85
N GLY A 78 -15.34 24.71 15.94
CA GLY A 78 -16.77 24.62 16.05
C GLY A 78 -17.27 23.41 16.82
N ILE A 79 -17.79 23.70 18.04
CA ILE A 79 -18.51 22.82 18.94
C ILE A 79 -17.62 21.77 19.64
N LYS A 80 -17.05 22.21 20.76
CA LYS A 80 -16.61 21.31 21.83
C LYS A 80 -17.81 20.54 22.38
N TYR A 81 -18.18 19.44 21.75
CA TYR A 81 -18.91 18.40 22.47
C TYR A 81 -17.91 17.79 23.44
N SER A 82 -18.06 18.14 24.69
CA SER A 82 -17.39 17.53 25.82
C SER A 82 -17.78 16.04 25.88
N SER A 83 -17.16 15.22 25.06
CA SER A 83 -17.14 13.79 25.30
C SER A 83 -15.91 13.50 26.16
N ASN A 84 -16.18 13.14 27.39
CA ASN A 84 -15.25 12.64 28.39
C ASN A 84 -14.75 11.23 28.02
N LEU A 85 -14.46 11.01 26.72
CA LEU A 85 -13.77 9.85 26.19
C LEU A 85 -12.33 10.27 25.91
N GLY A 86 -11.43 9.63 26.63
CA GLY A 86 -10.01 9.87 26.74
C GLY A 86 -9.33 10.46 25.50
N THR A 87 -8.39 11.31 25.74
CA THR A 87 -7.44 11.84 24.78
C THR A 87 -6.86 10.69 23.94
N MET A 88 -7.53 10.33 22.83
CA MET A 88 -6.90 9.54 21.79
C MET A 88 -5.78 10.40 21.24
N SER A 89 -4.56 9.99 21.52
CA SER A 89 -3.36 10.71 21.13
C SER A 89 -3.28 10.75 19.59
N ASN A 90 -2.76 11.85 19.05
CA ASN A 90 -2.46 12.04 17.62
C ASN A 90 -1.64 10.88 17.00
N SER A 91 -1.11 9.97 17.82
CA SER A 91 -0.37 8.79 17.37
C SER A 91 -1.25 7.71 16.72
N GLU A 92 -2.51 7.57 17.12
CA GLU A 92 -3.40 6.53 16.56
C GLU A 92 -3.86 6.88 15.14
N GLY A 93 -4.05 8.16 14.82
CA GLY A 93 -4.40 8.62 13.47
C GLY A 93 -3.32 8.27 12.45
N ILE A 94 -2.05 8.49 12.80
CA ILE A 94 -0.92 8.21 11.92
C ILE A 94 -0.70 6.70 11.76
N ASP A 95 -0.94 5.89 12.79
CA ASP A 95 -0.80 4.43 12.69
C ASP A 95 -1.81 3.85 11.70
N ASN A 96 -3.06 4.33 11.74
CA ASN A 96 -4.08 3.93 10.78
C ASN A 96 -3.71 4.32 9.34
N GLU A 97 -3.16 5.53 9.14
CA GLU A 97 -2.72 5.99 7.81
C GLU A 97 -1.54 5.17 7.28
N ILE A 98 -0.61 4.77 8.16
CA ILE A 98 0.50 3.88 7.81
C ILE A 98 -0.02 2.49 7.40
N GLU A 99 -0.98 1.94 8.11
CA GLU A 99 -1.61 0.66 7.77
C GLU A 99 -2.35 0.73 6.43
N ILE A 100 -3.11 1.81 6.18
CA ILE A 100 -3.78 2.03 4.89
C ILE A 100 -2.76 2.15 3.77
N LEU A 101 -1.69 2.93 3.96
CA LEU A 101 -0.63 3.11 2.98
C LEU A 101 0.10 1.80 2.67
N GLY A 102 0.25 0.91 3.66
CA GLY A 102 0.80 -0.44 3.51
C GLY A 102 -0.19 -1.48 2.98
N SER A 103 -1.45 -1.09 2.76
CA SER A 103 -2.49 -2.03 2.37
C SER A 103 -2.27 -2.61 0.97
N ARG A 104 -2.77 -3.81 0.77
CA ARG A 104 -2.74 -4.50 -0.53
C ARG A 104 -3.52 -3.75 -1.61
N SER A 105 -4.59 -3.05 -1.26
CA SER A 105 -5.41 -2.29 -2.19
C SER A 105 -4.61 -1.15 -2.81
N VAL A 106 -3.97 -0.31 -1.98
CA VAL A 106 -3.13 0.80 -2.46
C VAL A 106 -1.94 0.30 -3.27
N ALA A 107 -1.30 -0.80 -2.83
CA ALA A 107 -0.19 -1.43 -3.54
C ALA A 107 -0.63 -1.97 -4.92
N GLN A 108 -1.80 -2.59 -5.02
CA GLN A 108 -2.35 -3.10 -6.27
C GLN A 108 -2.61 -1.97 -7.27
N ASP A 109 -3.16 -0.84 -6.81
CA ASP A 109 -3.37 0.34 -7.65
C ASP A 109 -2.05 0.92 -8.16
N ALA A 110 -1.04 1.04 -7.30
CA ALA A 110 0.30 1.50 -7.70
C ALA A 110 0.95 0.56 -8.72
N VAL A 111 0.83 -0.75 -8.53
CA VAL A 111 1.32 -1.79 -9.46
C VAL A 111 0.59 -1.71 -10.80
N ARG A 112 -0.73 -1.49 -10.79
CA ARG A 112 -1.54 -1.33 -12.00
C ARG A 112 -1.13 -0.10 -12.79
N ASP A 113 -1.01 1.05 -12.13
CA ASP A 113 -0.69 2.32 -12.76
C ASP A 113 0.70 2.31 -13.42
N LEU A 114 1.67 1.66 -12.79
CA LEU A 114 3.04 1.54 -13.32
C LEU A 114 3.25 0.31 -14.22
N LYS A 115 2.22 -0.51 -14.43
CA LYS A 115 2.28 -1.77 -15.18
C LYS A 115 3.35 -2.74 -14.64
N LEU A 116 3.57 -2.74 -13.32
CA LEU A 116 4.55 -3.60 -12.66
C LEU A 116 4.11 -5.07 -12.57
N TYR A 117 2.93 -5.38 -13.08
CA TYR A 117 2.42 -6.73 -13.25
C TYR A 117 3.06 -7.46 -14.45
N VAL A 118 3.85 -6.76 -15.27
CA VAL A 118 4.65 -7.33 -16.37
C VAL A 118 6.12 -7.26 -16.00
N ASN A 119 6.76 -8.41 -15.87
CA ASN A 119 8.19 -8.53 -15.63
C ASN A 119 8.90 -8.88 -16.94
N TYR A 120 9.89 -8.08 -17.32
CA TYR A 120 10.72 -8.29 -18.49
C TYR A 120 12.10 -8.80 -18.08
N ILE A 121 12.49 -9.91 -18.65
CA ILE A 121 13.71 -10.63 -18.28
C ILE A 121 14.51 -10.89 -19.55
N THR A 122 15.77 -10.52 -19.57
CA THR A 122 16.69 -10.89 -20.65
C THR A 122 17.75 -11.85 -20.14
N LYS A 123 17.99 -12.91 -20.90
CA LYS A 123 19.04 -13.88 -20.60
C LYS A 123 20.36 -13.36 -21.15
N GLY A 124 21.23 -12.85 -20.27
CA GLY A 124 22.62 -12.60 -20.57
C GLY A 124 23.42 -13.91 -20.62
N ARG A 125 24.67 -13.85 -21.11
CA ARG A 125 25.57 -15.04 -21.18
C ARG A 125 25.84 -15.65 -19.78
N LEU A 126 25.88 -14.86 -18.73
CA LEU A 126 26.28 -15.27 -17.38
C LEU A 126 25.22 -14.98 -16.33
N LYS A 127 24.30 -14.06 -16.56
CA LYS A 127 23.33 -13.59 -15.59
C LYS A 127 22.04 -13.19 -16.28
N THR A 128 20.93 -13.53 -15.67
CA THR A 128 19.60 -13.05 -16.03
C THR A 128 19.41 -11.63 -15.49
N ILE A 129 18.92 -10.71 -16.30
CA ILE A 129 18.74 -9.31 -15.95
C ILE A 129 17.26 -8.95 -16.10
N THR A 130 16.66 -8.44 -15.03
CA THR A 130 15.32 -7.86 -15.08
C THR A 130 15.41 -6.45 -15.64
N LEU A 131 14.56 -6.13 -16.61
CA LEU A 131 14.49 -4.82 -17.25
C LEU A 131 13.32 -4.02 -16.68
N TYR A 132 13.57 -2.72 -16.47
CA TYR A 132 12.55 -1.76 -16.11
C TYR A 132 12.76 -0.46 -16.87
N ARG A 133 11.76 0.02 -17.61
CA ARG A 133 11.81 1.16 -18.56
C ARG A 133 12.78 0.98 -19.74
N ASP A 134 13.68 0.02 -19.67
CA ASP A 134 14.71 -0.24 -20.67
C ASP A 134 14.38 -1.40 -21.60
N GLN A 135 13.18 -1.98 -21.45
CA GLN A 135 12.70 -3.06 -22.30
C GLN A 135 12.51 -2.61 -23.77
N PRO A 136 12.91 -3.41 -24.74
CA PRO A 136 12.74 -3.10 -26.16
C PRO A 136 11.29 -3.23 -26.65
N LEU A 137 10.51 -4.07 -25.98
CA LEU A 137 9.11 -4.34 -26.31
C LEU A 137 8.24 -4.12 -25.07
N SER A 138 7.01 -3.69 -25.28
CA SER A 138 5.97 -3.61 -24.25
C SER A 138 4.88 -4.62 -24.58
N VAL A 139 4.52 -5.43 -23.59
CA VAL A 139 3.44 -6.42 -23.66
C VAL A 139 2.33 -6.00 -22.73
N ASP A 140 1.10 -6.04 -23.23
CA ASP A 140 -0.10 -5.67 -22.46
C ASP A 140 -1.22 -6.67 -22.72
N VAL A 141 -2.11 -6.83 -21.75
CA VAL A 141 -3.33 -7.64 -21.87
C VAL A 141 -4.52 -6.73 -21.60
N ASP A 142 -5.64 -6.99 -22.23
CA ASP A 142 -6.83 -6.21 -22.01
C ASP A 142 -7.28 -6.23 -20.54
N SER A 143 -7.73 -5.09 -20.03
CA SER A 143 -7.96 -4.85 -18.60
C SER A 143 -8.95 -5.83 -17.96
N LYS A 144 -9.95 -6.30 -18.73
CA LYS A 144 -10.96 -7.24 -18.22
C LYS A 144 -10.39 -8.61 -17.90
N HIS A 145 -9.47 -9.09 -18.75
CA HIS A 145 -8.84 -10.39 -18.57
C HIS A 145 -7.67 -10.30 -17.58
N LEU A 146 -6.96 -9.17 -17.57
CA LEU A 146 -5.84 -8.93 -16.66
C LEU A 146 -6.20 -9.10 -15.18
N GLU A 147 -7.34 -8.54 -14.76
CA GLU A 147 -7.79 -8.63 -13.35
C GLU A 147 -8.22 -10.07 -12.96
N ASN A 148 -8.66 -10.86 -13.93
CA ASN A 148 -9.13 -12.21 -13.71
C ASN A 148 -8.03 -13.28 -13.82
N LEU A 149 -6.79 -12.90 -14.18
CA LEU A 149 -5.69 -13.85 -14.23
C LEU A 149 -5.40 -14.43 -12.85
N ASN A 150 -5.39 -15.75 -12.73
CA ASN A 150 -5.03 -16.46 -11.52
C ASN A 150 -3.72 -17.28 -11.66
N ARG A 151 -3.15 -17.28 -12.86
CA ARG A 151 -1.86 -17.89 -13.19
C ARG A 151 -1.07 -16.95 -14.10
N PRO A 152 0.26 -16.94 -14.02
CA PRO A 152 1.07 -16.11 -14.90
C PRO A 152 0.99 -16.58 -16.36
N ILE A 153 1.08 -15.60 -17.26
CA ILE A 153 1.31 -15.83 -18.69
C ILE A 153 2.82 -15.67 -18.91
N GLU A 154 3.45 -16.71 -19.39
CA GLU A 154 4.89 -16.72 -19.68
C GLU A 154 5.12 -16.69 -21.19
N LEU A 155 5.80 -15.66 -21.66
CA LEU A 155 6.08 -15.44 -23.07
C LEU A 155 7.57 -15.33 -23.28
N SER A 156 8.07 -15.91 -24.37
CA SER A 156 9.42 -15.70 -24.88
C SER A 156 9.33 -15.13 -26.28
N ILE A 157 9.93 -13.96 -26.48
CA ILE A 157 9.95 -13.25 -27.76
C ILE A 157 11.40 -13.21 -28.24
N LYS A 158 11.65 -13.87 -29.36
CA LYS A 158 12.96 -13.91 -30.01
C LYS A 158 12.90 -13.19 -31.36
N ARG A 159 13.88 -12.34 -31.63
CA ARG A 159 14.02 -11.72 -32.95
C ARG A 159 14.96 -12.53 -33.81
N ASP A 160 14.46 -12.99 -34.95
CA ASP A 160 15.26 -13.61 -36.00
C ASP A 160 15.17 -12.77 -37.27
N SER A 161 16.25 -12.03 -37.56
CA SER A 161 16.33 -11.08 -38.69
C SER A 161 15.17 -10.09 -38.73
N ASN A 162 14.19 -10.32 -39.55
CA ASN A 162 13.02 -9.43 -39.73
C ASN A 162 11.75 -10.03 -39.15
N THR A 163 11.82 -11.18 -38.49
CA THR A 163 10.71 -11.93 -37.92
C THR A 163 10.82 -11.99 -36.41
N PHE A 164 9.72 -11.83 -35.71
CA PHE A 164 9.61 -12.10 -34.29
C PHE A 164 8.96 -13.47 -34.12
N ILE A 165 9.57 -14.31 -33.29
CA ILE A 165 9.06 -15.63 -32.90
C ILE A 165 8.60 -15.49 -31.47
N LEU A 166 7.30 -15.66 -31.25
CA LEU A 166 6.67 -15.68 -29.95
C LEU A 166 6.36 -17.10 -29.57
N THR A 167 6.88 -17.53 -28.46
CA THR A 167 6.54 -18.80 -27.81
C THR A 167 6.11 -18.52 -26.38
N GLY A 168 5.23 -19.34 -25.83
CA GLY A 168 4.83 -19.13 -24.44
C GLY A 168 3.76 -20.10 -23.99
N THR A 169 3.39 -19.91 -22.73
CA THR A 169 2.33 -20.70 -22.08
C THR A 169 1.38 -19.75 -21.35
N TYR A 170 0.10 -20.09 -21.38
CA TYR A 170 -0.94 -19.37 -20.67
C TYR A 170 -1.98 -20.32 -20.11
N TYR A 171 -2.72 -19.85 -19.13
CA TYR A 171 -3.80 -20.57 -18.47
C TYR A 171 -5.10 -19.79 -18.62
N VAL A 172 -6.21 -20.49 -18.66
CA VAL A 172 -7.55 -19.90 -18.73
C VAL A 172 -8.19 -20.00 -17.35
N PRO A 173 -8.52 -18.91 -16.68
CA PRO A 173 -9.20 -18.95 -15.38
C PRO A 173 -10.56 -19.62 -15.51
N THR A 174 -10.81 -20.66 -14.72
CA THR A 174 -12.12 -21.33 -14.62
C THR A 174 -12.87 -20.81 -13.40
N ASN A 175 -12.16 -20.59 -12.30
CA ASN A 175 -12.65 -20.01 -11.05
C ASN A 175 -11.54 -19.12 -10.46
N GLU A 176 -11.79 -18.48 -9.32
CA GLU A 176 -10.78 -17.62 -8.64
C GLU A 176 -9.47 -18.35 -8.32
N ARG A 177 -9.50 -19.67 -8.15
CA ARG A 177 -8.33 -20.49 -7.75
C ARG A 177 -7.88 -21.48 -8.80
N ASP A 178 -8.77 -21.88 -9.72
CA ASP A 178 -8.52 -22.94 -10.69
C ASP A 178 -8.36 -22.37 -12.09
N ALA A 179 -7.46 -22.97 -12.86
CA ALA A 179 -7.20 -22.60 -14.25
C ALA A 179 -7.02 -23.85 -15.11
N GLU A 180 -7.56 -23.81 -16.31
CA GLU A 180 -7.37 -24.81 -17.34
C GLU A 180 -6.09 -24.54 -18.12
N GLY A 181 -5.30 -25.56 -18.41
CA GLY A 181 -4.06 -25.44 -19.17
C GLY A 181 -2.93 -26.28 -18.60
N PRO A 182 -1.66 -26.07 -19.01
CA PRO A 182 -1.18 -24.96 -19.84
C PRO A 182 -1.54 -25.06 -21.32
N PHE A 183 -1.95 -23.95 -21.92
CA PHE A 183 -2.06 -23.82 -23.37
C PHE A 183 -0.79 -23.23 -23.93
N THR A 184 -0.30 -23.79 -25.05
CA THR A 184 0.92 -23.28 -25.70
C THR A 184 0.60 -22.26 -26.76
N LEU A 185 1.39 -21.21 -26.82
CA LEU A 185 1.36 -20.19 -27.86
C LEU A 185 2.64 -20.32 -28.71
N ASN A 186 2.49 -20.41 -30.03
CA ASN A 186 3.62 -20.40 -30.97
C ASN A 186 3.18 -19.64 -32.23
N THR A 187 3.64 -18.40 -32.35
CA THR A 187 3.22 -17.50 -33.43
C THR A 187 4.43 -16.73 -33.95
N LYS A 188 4.46 -16.49 -35.27
CA LYS A 188 5.46 -15.65 -35.93
C LYS A 188 4.80 -14.39 -36.46
N PHE A 189 5.43 -13.23 -36.25
CA PHE A 189 4.93 -11.97 -36.76
C PHE A 189 6.09 -11.09 -37.30
N TYR A 190 5.75 -10.12 -38.15
CA TYR A 190 6.73 -9.32 -38.89
C TYR A 190 6.68 -7.83 -38.56
N SER A 191 5.60 -7.38 -37.96
CA SER A 191 5.35 -5.97 -37.65
C SER A 191 4.89 -5.77 -36.21
N LEU A 192 5.19 -4.60 -35.67
CA LEU A 192 4.71 -4.11 -34.38
C LEU A 192 3.87 -2.84 -34.62
N PRO A 193 2.77 -2.60 -33.89
CA PRO A 193 2.21 -3.48 -32.88
C PRO A 193 1.56 -4.74 -33.44
N HIS A 194 1.55 -5.82 -32.65
CA HIS A 194 0.92 -7.09 -33.00
C HIS A 194 0.02 -7.56 -31.85
N SER A 195 -1.24 -7.91 -32.17
CA SER A 195 -2.20 -8.39 -31.19
C SER A 195 -2.58 -9.84 -31.48
N ILE A 196 -2.61 -10.64 -30.41
CA ILE A 196 -2.91 -12.07 -30.48
C ILE A 196 -4.10 -12.35 -29.57
N ALA A 197 -5.16 -12.88 -30.16
CA ALA A 197 -6.32 -13.33 -29.39
C ALA A 197 -6.03 -14.69 -28.77
N THR A 198 -6.12 -14.77 -27.45
CA THR A 198 -6.04 -16.02 -26.69
C THR A 198 -7.33 -16.22 -25.90
N ARG A 199 -7.53 -17.40 -25.33
CA ARG A 199 -8.67 -17.62 -24.42
C ARG A 199 -8.52 -16.86 -23.09
N ALA A 200 -7.31 -16.43 -22.76
CA ALA A 200 -7.00 -15.62 -21.55
C ALA A 200 -6.98 -14.11 -21.84
N GLY A 201 -7.49 -13.68 -23.01
CA GLY A 201 -7.56 -12.28 -23.40
C GLY A 201 -6.73 -11.96 -24.64
N ILE A 202 -6.74 -10.68 -25.04
CA ILE A 202 -5.97 -10.18 -26.17
C ILE A 202 -4.61 -9.70 -25.64
N ILE A 203 -3.55 -10.35 -26.11
CA ILE A 203 -2.17 -9.96 -25.79
C ILE A 203 -1.68 -9.05 -26.90
N THR A 204 -1.30 -7.82 -26.55
CA THR A 204 -0.78 -6.83 -27.50
C THR A 204 0.70 -6.58 -27.23
N ILE A 205 1.53 -6.76 -28.26
CA ILE A 205 2.97 -6.53 -28.22
C ILE A 205 3.25 -5.28 -29.04
N SER A 206 3.87 -4.29 -28.43
CA SER A 206 4.25 -3.03 -29.06
C SER A 206 5.73 -2.73 -28.94
N SER A 207 6.26 -1.91 -29.84
CA SER A 207 7.64 -1.44 -29.74
C SER A 207 7.73 -0.34 -28.68
N ASN A 208 8.74 -0.40 -27.83
CA ASN A 208 9.04 0.70 -26.91
C ASN A 208 9.96 1.68 -27.66
N GLN A 209 9.59 2.97 -27.68
CA GLN A 209 10.33 4.00 -28.42
C GLN A 209 11.79 4.08 -27.94
N GLY A 210 12.72 3.97 -28.90
CA GLY A 210 14.16 4.16 -28.67
C GLY A 210 14.97 2.87 -28.45
N LYS A 211 14.34 1.71 -28.31
CA LYS A 211 15.04 0.43 -28.14
C LYS A 211 14.52 -0.63 -29.08
N ILE A 212 15.43 -1.39 -29.65
CA ILE A 212 15.13 -2.45 -30.61
C ILE A 212 15.72 -3.76 -30.07
N LEU A 213 14.89 -4.80 -30.03
CA LEU A 213 15.37 -6.15 -29.74
C LEU A 213 16.40 -6.55 -30.80
N ARG A 214 17.62 -6.90 -30.41
CA ARG A 214 18.69 -7.25 -31.33
C ARG A 214 18.45 -8.63 -31.94
N LYS A 215 19.03 -8.87 -33.11
CA LYS A 215 18.98 -10.18 -33.77
C LYS A 215 19.56 -11.26 -32.84
N GLY A 216 18.82 -12.34 -32.62
CA GLY A 216 19.21 -13.46 -31.75
C GLY A 216 19.01 -13.20 -30.25
N GLU A 217 18.58 -12.00 -29.86
CA GLU A 217 18.23 -11.68 -28.46
C GLU A 217 16.86 -12.23 -28.14
N GLU A 218 16.73 -12.78 -26.94
CA GLU A 218 15.50 -13.36 -26.40
C GLU A 218 15.04 -12.54 -25.21
N LEU A 219 13.77 -12.11 -25.22
CA LEU A 219 13.10 -11.39 -24.16
C LEU A 219 12.03 -12.30 -23.56
N GLU A 220 12.23 -12.68 -22.31
CA GLU A 220 11.20 -13.36 -21.53
C GLU A 220 10.30 -12.33 -20.87
N VAL A 221 9.00 -12.56 -20.90
CA VAL A 221 7.97 -11.71 -20.34
C VAL A 221 7.06 -12.56 -19.48
N VAL A 222 7.00 -12.23 -18.21
CA VAL A 222 6.09 -12.87 -17.25
C VAL A 222 5.03 -11.85 -16.86
N LEU A 223 3.79 -12.16 -17.18
CA LEU A 223 2.64 -11.30 -16.94
C LEU A 223 1.74 -11.95 -15.89
N GLN A 224 1.41 -11.22 -14.85
CA GLN A 224 0.60 -11.68 -13.72
C GLN A 224 -0.60 -10.73 -13.53
N SER A 225 -1.57 -11.12 -12.71
CA SER A 225 -2.58 -10.16 -12.28
C SER A 225 -1.96 -9.07 -11.40
N PRO A 226 -2.47 -7.83 -11.42
CA PRO A 226 -2.03 -6.79 -10.48
C PRO A 226 -2.18 -7.21 -9.01
N ARG A 227 -3.20 -8.02 -8.70
CA ARG A 227 -3.45 -8.61 -7.40
C ARG A 227 -2.32 -9.53 -6.93
N ASP A 228 -1.78 -10.36 -7.82
CA ASP A 228 -0.70 -11.29 -7.48
C ASP A 228 0.64 -10.57 -7.47
N ALA A 229 0.87 -9.72 -8.47
CA ALA A 229 2.09 -8.94 -8.58
C ALA A 229 2.33 -8.01 -7.39
N CYS A 230 1.26 -7.41 -6.80
CA CYS A 230 1.41 -6.50 -5.66
C CYS A 230 2.01 -7.19 -4.42
N GLY A 231 1.86 -8.52 -4.28
CA GLY A 231 2.36 -9.27 -3.13
C GLY A 231 3.86 -9.09 -2.90
N GLN A 232 4.67 -9.14 -3.95
CA GLN A 232 6.12 -8.94 -3.83
C GLN A 232 6.48 -7.52 -3.38
N TYR A 233 5.73 -6.49 -3.82
CA TYR A 233 5.97 -5.10 -3.45
C TYR A 233 5.57 -4.81 -2.01
N VAL A 234 4.43 -5.37 -1.56
CA VAL A 234 3.99 -5.28 -0.15
C VAL A 234 4.99 -5.95 0.79
N ASN A 235 5.57 -7.10 0.40
CA ASN A 235 6.55 -7.79 1.23
C ASN A 235 7.92 -7.09 1.27
N ASN A 236 8.27 -6.32 0.24
CA ASN A 236 9.55 -5.65 0.12
C ASN A 236 9.54 -4.21 0.63
N ILE A 237 8.38 -3.67 0.99
CA ILE A 237 8.24 -2.35 1.59
C ILE A 237 8.14 -2.44 3.11
N GLN A 238 8.84 -1.55 3.78
CA GLN A 238 8.72 -1.34 5.22
C GLN A 238 8.30 0.10 5.48
N ILE A 239 7.17 0.29 6.14
CA ILE A 239 6.64 1.61 6.49
C ILE A 239 6.75 1.75 8.00
N SER A 240 7.34 2.86 8.46
CA SER A 240 7.56 3.11 9.89
C SER A 240 7.47 4.60 10.21
N LYS A 241 7.08 4.93 11.44
CA LYS A 241 7.13 6.32 11.93
C LYS A 241 8.57 6.80 12.08
N SER A 242 8.79 8.10 11.89
CA SER A 242 10.09 8.74 12.13
C SER A 242 10.44 8.74 13.62
N THR A 243 9.54 9.27 14.46
CA THR A 243 9.69 9.36 15.91
C THR A 243 8.30 9.46 16.52
N GLN A 244 8.14 9.12 17.81
CA GLN A 244 6.87 9.34 18.50
C GLN A 244 6.51 10.83 18.48
N GLY A 245 5.26 11.14 18.09
CA GLY A 245 4.75 12.50 18.03
C GLY A 245 5.03 13.27 16.73
N THR A 246 5.65 12.66 15.71
CA THR A 246 5.82 13.28 14.40
C THR A 246 4.87 12.71 13.36
N SER A 247 4.34 13.56 12.48
CA SER A 247 3.49 13.16 11.35
C SER A 247 4.29 12.71 10.13
N ILE A 248 5.52 12.20 10.32
CA ILE A 248 6.40 11.77 9.24
C ILE A 248 6.53 10.26 9.25
N ALA A 249 6.19 9.65 8.12
CA ALA A 249 6.43 8.23 7.84
C ALA A 249 7.66 8.04 6.95
N TYR A 250 8.45 7.01 7.24
CA TYR A 250 9.52 6.50 6.40
C TYR A 250 9.01 5.30 5.61
N LEU A 251 9.13 5.38 4.29
CA LEU A 251 8.89 4.27 3.38
C LEU A 251 10.24 3.75 2.92
N LYS A 252 10.59 2.53 3.28
CA LYS A 252 11.83 1.85 2.88
C LYS A 252 11.48 0.69 1.98
N MET A 253 12.14 0.58 0.84
CA MET A 253 11.95 -0.51 -0.09
C MET A 253 13.29 -1.06 -0.54
N ILE A 254 13.41 -2.39 -0.60
CA ILE A 254 14.58 -3.10 -1.10
C ILE A 254 14.23 -3.68 -2.47
N ASP A 255 15.01 -3.33 -3.50
CA ASP A 255 14.80 -3.80 -4.87
C ASP A 255 16.15 -3.95 -5.58
N GLU A 256 16.21 -4.80 -6.60
CA GLU A 256 17.36 -4.93 -7.50
C GLU A 256 17.49 -3.73 -8.44
N ILE A 257 16.38 -3.02 -8.72
CA ILE A 257 16.31 -1.90 -9.67
C ILE A 257 15.90 -0.61 -8.93
N PRO A 258 16.87 0.31 -8.66
CA PRO A 258 16.58 1.52 -7.89
C PRO A 258 15.50 2.41 -8.51
N ASN A 259 15.45 2.54 -9.84
CA ASN A 259 14.45 3.35 -10.51
C ASN A 259 13.03 2.78 -10.33
N ARG A 260 12.88 1.45 -10.28
CA ARG A 260 11.61 0.77 -10.05
C ARG A 260 11.09 1.05 -8.64
N SER A 261 11.95 0.95 -7.64
CA SER A 261 11.58 1.23 -6.26
C SER A 261 11.23 2.71 -6.04
N ILE A 262 11.96 3.65 -6.66
CA ILE A 262 11.66 5.08 -6.60
C ILE A 262 10.27 5.37 -7.20
N ASP A 263 10.02 4.82 -8.39
CA ASP A 263 8.75 5.03 -9.07
C ASP A 263 7.58 4.40 -8.31
N TYR A 264 7.80 3.18 -7.77
CA TYR A 264 6.79 2.51 -6.97
C TYR A 264 6.44 3.31 -5.71
N LEU A 265 7.44 3.78 -4.95
CA LEU A 265 7.19 4.58 -3.75
C LEU A 265 6.45 5.89 -4.05
N LYS A 266 6.78 6.55 -5.17
CA LYS A 266 6.05 7.75 -5.62
C LYS A 266 4.61 7.41 -5.98
N GLN A 267 4.40 6.35 -6.76
CA GLN A 267 3.07 5.95 -7.21
C GLN A 267 2.20 5.42 -6.07
N LEU A 268 2.80 4.77 -5.09
CA LEU A 268 2.11 4.32 -3.87
C LEU A 268 1.47 5.51 -3.14
N VAL A 269 2.20 6.61 -3.00
CA VAL A 269 1.67 7.85 -2.38
C VAL A 269 0.56 8.46 -3.24
N VAL A 270 0.68 8.43 -4.57
CA VAL A 270 -0.36 8.91 -5.48
C VAL A 270 -1.63 8.06 -5.37
N ALA A 271 -1.49 6.74 -5.37
CA ALA A 271 -2.60 5.79 -5.21
C ALA A 271 -3.30 5.98 -3.85
N TYR A 272 -2.53 6.10 -2.78
CA TYR A 272 -3.04 6.40 -1.44
C TYR A 272 -3.85 7.71 -1.42
N ASN A 273 -3.32 8.80 -1.97
CA ASN A 273 -4.03 10.08 -2.01
C ASN A 273 -5.32 9.99 -2.87
N ARG A 274 -5.30 9.24 -3.97
CA ARG A 274 -6.48 8.99 -4.80
C ARG A 274 -7.55 8.25 -4.00
N GLN A 275 -7.20 7.14 -3.36
CA GLN A 275 -8.14 6.35 -2.54
C GLN A 275 -8.70 7.18 -1.39
N ALA A 276 -7.85 7.93 -0.65
CA ALA A 276 -8.31 8.81 0.43
C ALA A 276 -9.29 9.89 -0.04
N ASN A 277 -9.11 10.43 -1.25
CA ASN A 277 -10.04 11.40 -1.82
C ASN A 277 -11.35 10.75 -2.27
N GLU A 278 -11.31 9.55 -2.86
CA GLU A 278 -12.49 8.77 -3.25
C GLU A 278 -13.34 8.40 -2.02
N ASP A 279 -12.71 7.97 -0.94
CA ASP A 279 -13.38 7.65 0.32
C ASP A 279 -14.08 8.89 0.91
N LYS A 280 -13.40 10.05 0.92
CA LYS A 280 -14.00 11.32 1.36
C LYS A 280 -15.18 11.74 0.51
N ASN A 281 -15.08 11.63 -0.80
CA ASN A 281 -16.17 11.93 -1.71
C ASN A 281 -17.36 10.99 -1.47
N THR A 282 -17.10 9.71 -1.24
CA THR A 282 -18.13 8.71 -0.95
C THR A 282 -18.86 9.03 0.36
N ILE A 283 -18.10 9.39 1.41
CA ILE A 283 -18.67 9.82 2.70
C ILE A 283 -19.48 11.09 2.53
N ALA A 284 -18.97 12.10 1.81
CA ALA A 284 -19.67 13.36 1.56
C ALA A 284 -20.99 13.14 0.82
N LEU A 285 -21.00 12.36 -0.26
CA LEU A 285 -22.21 12.01 -1.02
C LEU A 285 -23.21 11.20 -0.18
N SER A 286 -22.73 10.28 0.62
CA SER A 286 -23.58 9.49 1.54
C SER A 286 -24.21 10.38 2.60
N THR A 287 -23.45 11.32 3.15
CA THR A 287 -23.91 12.30 4.13
C THR A 287 -24.94 13.24 3.51
N GLU A 288 -24.69 13.77 2.30
CA GLU A 288 -25.63 14.59 1.55
C GLU A 288 -26.98 13.87 1.34
N ARG A 289 -26.94 12.62 0.85
CA ARG A 289 -28.15 11.82 0.65
C ARG A 289 -28.90 11.57 1.95
N PHE A 290 -28.18 11.27 3.02
CA PHE A 290 -28.77 11.08 4.35
C PHE A 290 -29.46 12.36 4.84
N ILE A 291 -28.77 13.53 4.77
CA ILE A 291 -29.30 14.81 5.18
C ILE A 291 -30.53 15.17 4.34
N SER A 292 -30.46 15.05 3.02
CA SER A 292 -31.56 15.33 2.10
C SER A 292 -32.78 14.44 2.40
N SER A 293 -32.58 13.16 2.62
CA SER A 293 -33.65 12.24 3.03
C SER A 293 -34.24 12.63 4.37
N ARG A 294 -33.41 13.02 5.35
CA ARG A 294 -33.89 13.41 6.68
C ARG A 294 -34.66 14.72 6.65
N LEU A 295 -34.19 15.71 5.89
CA LEU A 295 -34.90 16.97 5.67
C LEU A 295 -36.28 16.75 5.02
N GLY A 296 -36.35 15.87 4.01
CA GLY A 296 -37.62 15.49 3.40
C GLY A 296 -38.63 14.91 4.41
N LYS A 297 -38.18 14.00 5.27
CA LYS A 297 -39.03 13.43 6.34
C LYS A 297 -39.47 14.49 7.34
N ILE A 298 -38.54 15.33 7.81
CA ILE A 298 -38.86 16.40 8.76
C ILE A 298 -39.85 17.39 8.16
N SER A 299 -39.67 17.79 6.89
CA SER A 299 -40.58 18.67 6.18
C SER A 299 -42.01 18.06 6.07
N GLN A 300 -42.08 16.76 5.76
CA GLN A 300 -43.37 16.05 5.73
C GLN A 300 -44.03 15.95 7.11
N GLU A 301 -43.26 15.63 8.15
CA GLU A 301 -43.74 15.58 9.52
C GLU A 301 -44.22 16.96 10.00
N LEU A 302 -43.48 18.02 9.68
CA LEU A 302 -43.83 19.39 10.00
C LEU A 302 -45.11 19.79 9.27
N GLY A 303 -45.21 19.55 7.97
CA GLY A 303 -46.43 19.84 7.20
C GLY A 303 -47.66 19.09 7.71
N ALA A 304 -47.48 17.82 8.11
CA ALA A 304 -48.56 17.06 8.74
C ALA A 304 -48.95 17.61 10.12
N SER A 305 -47.97 18.05 10.93
CA SER A 305 -48.22 18.68 12.24
C SER A 305 -48.88 20.03 12.10
N GLU A 306 -48.42 20.87 11.18
CA GLU A 306 -49.05 22.18 10.88
C GLU A 306 -50.51 22.01 10.38
N GLY A 307 -50.73 21.03 9.49
CA GLY A 307 -52.08 20.69 9.04
C GLY A 307 -53.00 20.23 10.17
N LYS A 308 -52.49 19.44 11.14
CA LYS A 308 -53.24 19.06 12.33
C LYS A 308 -53.53 20.28 13.22
N LEU A 309 -52.54 21.15 13.41
CA LEU A 309 -52.70 22.37 14.21
C LEU A 309 -53.72 23.32 13.58
N GLN A 310 -53.69 23.48 12.26
CA GLN A 310 -54.64 24.32 11.52
C GLN A 310 -56.09 23.77 11.66
N LYS A 311 -56.27 22.45 11.48
CA LYS A 311 -57.57 21.80 11.72
C LYS A 311 -58.04 21.94 13.15
N TYR A 312 -57.15 21.83 14.15
CA TYR A 312 -57.49 22.05 15.55
C TYR A 312 -57.91 23.48 15.83
N LYS A 313 -57.19 24.50 15.29
CA LYS A 313 -57.55 25.90 15.39
C LYS A 313 -58.92 26.21 14.76
N GLN A 314 -59.18 25.63 13.59
CA GLN A 314 -60.49 25.78 12.90
C GLN A 314 -61.65 25.15 13.68
N ARG A 315 -61.44 23.97 14.28
CA ARG A 315 -62.50 23.30 15.09
C ARG A 315 -62.82 24.01 16.40
N ASN A 316 -61.79 24.59 17.02
CA ASN A 316 -61.94 25.16 18.36
C ASN A 316 -62.08 26.69 18.36
N GLY A 317 -62.25 27.34 17.18
CA GLY A 317 -62.47 28.79 17.10
C GLY A 317 -61.31 29.65 17.64
N VAL A 318 -60.07 29.04 17.79
CA VAL A 318 -58.91 29.70 18.44
C VAL A 318 -58.39 30.87 17.59
N VAL A 319 -58.75 30.97 16.31
CA VAL A 319 -58.44 32.13 15.48
C VAL A 319 -59.10 33.41 15.92
N GLU A 320 -60.27 33.32 16.57
CA GLU A 320 -60.98 34.48 17.12
C GLU A 320 -60.40 34.97 18.44
N GLN A 321 -59.81 34.16 19.27
CA GLN A 321 -59.33 34.57 20.58
C GLN A 321 -58.21 35.60 20.58
N GLN A 322 -57.28 35.55 19.62
CA GLN A 322 -56.21 36.57 19.53
C GLN A 322 -56.73 37.93 19.00
N MET A 323 -57.69 37.89 18.07
CA MET A 323 -58.30 39.12 17.57
C MET A 323 -59.29 39.69 18.64
N ASN A 324 -60.01 38.81 19.36
CA ASN A 324 -60.89 39.22 20.43
C ASN A 324 -60.14 39.73 21.66
N ALA A 325 -58.99 39.17 22.00
CA ALA A 325 -58.16 39.69 23.08
C ALA A 325 -57.63 41.09 22.75
N ALA A 326 -57.10 41.29 21.49
CA ALA A 326 -56.66 42.62 21.07
C ALA A 326 -57.77 43.65 21.00
N SER A 327 -58.96 43.27 20.52
CA SER A 327 -60.17 44.14 20.52
C SER A 327 -60.71 44.39 21.90
N SER A 328 -60.64 43.43 22.82
CA SER A 328 -61.04 43.61 24.23
C SER A 328 -60.11 44.56 24.96
N PHE A 329 -58.81 44.47 24.77
CA PHE A 329 -57.84 45.43 25.31
C PHE A 329 -58.06 46.83 24.75
N THR A 330 -58.33 46.99 23.44
CA THR A 330 -58.61 48.29 22.84
C THR A 330 -59.91 48.90 23.36
N ASN A 331 -60.93 48.07 23.54
CA ASN A 331 -62.24 48.55 24.13
C ASN A 331 -62.08 48.91 25.59
N GLN A 332 -61.27 48.17 26.35
CA GLN A 332 -61.01 48.49 27.76
C GLN A 332 -60.29 49.83 27.92
N THR A 333 -59.23 50.05 27.14
CA THR A 333 -58.43 51.29 27.11
C THR A 333 -59.32 52.48 26.69
N THR A 334 -60.21 52.30 25.70
CA THR A 334 -61.11 53.32 25.23
C THR A 334 -62.19 53.65 26.29
N SER A 335 -62.67 52.67 27.08
CA SER A 335 -63.64 52.84 28.15
C SER A 335 -62.99 53.54 29.36
N GLU A 336 -61.75 53.22 29.70
CA GLU A 336 -60.97 53.87 30.75
C GLU A 336 -60.72 55.36 30.41
N GLN A 337 -60.32 55.63 29.13
CA GLN A 337 -60.18 57.02 28.68
C GLN A 337 -61.46 57.81 28.73
N LYS A 338 -62.64 57.25 28.37
CA LYS A 338 -63.92 57.91 28.50
C LYS A 338 -64.34 58.15 29.95
N LEU A 339 -64.00 57.27 30.92
CA LEU A 339 -64.22 57.47 32.35
C LEU A 339 -63.35 58.62 32.87
N THR A 340 -62.05 58.66 32.47
CA THR A 340 -61.13 59.75 32.86
C THR A 340 -61.53 61.08 32.28
N ASP A 341 -62.04 61.12 31.02
CA ASP A 341 -62.58 62.34 30.41
C ASP A 341 -63.91 62.82 31.10
N MET A 342 -64.77 61.92 31.60
CA MET A 342 -65.93 62.28 32.36
C MET A 342 -65.61 62.76 33.78
N GLU A 343 -64.58 62.17 34.45
CA GLU A 343 -64.10 62.60 35.75
C GLU A 343 -63.41 63.99 35.70
N THR A 344 -62.88 64.37 34.57
CA THR A 344 -62.24 65.71 34.35
C THR A 344 -63.28 66.81 33.99
N GLN A 345 -64.52 66.43 33.67
CA GLN A 345 -65.58 67.40 33.35
C GLN A 345 -66.54 67.72 34.50
N ILE A 346 -66.33 67.14 35.69
CA ILE A 346 -66.99 67.46 36.95
C ILE A 346 -66.03 68.33 37.78
#